data_ab60a1ebe37a17d38c18b91f569ee614
#
_entry.id   ab60a1ebe37a17d38c18b91f569ee614
#
_cell.length_a   1.000
_cell.length_b   1.000
_cell.length_c   1.000
_cell.angle_alpha   90.00
_cell.angle_beta   90.00
_cell.angle_gamma   90.00
#
_symmetry.space_group_name_H-M   'P 1'
#
loop_
_entity.id
_entity.type
_entity.pdbx_description
1 polymer ?
#
loop_
_entity_poly.entity_id
_entity_poly.type
_entity_poly.pdbx_seq_one_letter_code
_entity_poly.pdbx_strand_id
1 'polypeptide(L)' 'MDIRHYNDWVQIGLNILHYRKEQRLTQEQLAEMCGEGVSRNHIQRVENATAGCSVDLLIDIAKALNIPLCKLFEF' A
#
# COMPACT_ATOMS: atom_id res chain seq x y z
N MET A 1 3.44 2.26 -13.44
CA MET A 1 3.38 0.78 -13.47
C MET A 1 3.16 0.28 -14.89
N ASP A 2 3.53 -0.95 -15.15
CA ASP A 2 3.29 -1.58 -16.44
C ASP A 2 1.83 -2.06 -16.51
N ILE A 3 1.10 -1.73 -17.59
CA ILE A 3 -0.30 -2.10 -17.73
C ILE A 3 -0.53 -3.61 -17.74
N ARG A 4 0.49 -4.40 -18.12
CA ARG A 4 0.40 -5.87 -18.09
C ARG A 4 0.23 -6.40 -16.66
N HIS A 5 0.63 -5.63 -15.68
CA HIS A 5 0.60 -6.01 -14.26
C HIS A 5 -0.51 -5.30 -13.49
N TYR A 6 -1.45 -4.69 -14.20
CA TYR A 6 -2.53 -3.92 -13.56
C TYR A 6 -3.31 -4.76 -12.55
N ASN A 7 -3.69 -5.99 -12.93
CA ASN A 7 -4.47 -6.84 -12.04
C ASN A 7 -3.71 -7.18 -10.75
N ASP A 8 -2.40 -7.38 -10.85
CA ASP A 8 -1.57 -7.66 -9.68
C ASP A 8 -1.52 -6.42 -8.76
N TRP A 9 -1.39 -5.24 -9.35
CA TRP A 9 -1.39 -4.00 -8.57
C TRP A 9 -2.75 -3.73 -7.93
N VAL A 10 -3.86 -4.09 -8.58
CA VAL A 10 -5.20 -4.02 -7.99
C VAL A 10 -5.24 -4.88 -6.73
N GLN A 11 -4.73 -6.10 -6.78
CA GLN A 11 -4.74 -7.00 -5.63
C GLN A 11 -3.84 -6.49 -4.49
N ILE A 12 -2.66 -5.98 -4.82
CA ILE A 12 -1.76 -5.37 -3.84
C ILE A 12 -2.47 -4.20 -3.17
N GLY A 13 -3.09 -3.32 -3.95
CA GLY A 13 -3.81 -2.16 -3.42
C GLY A 13 -4.97 -2.56 -2.51
N LEU A 14 -5.74 -3.57 -2.89
CA LEU A 14 -6.83 -4.10 -2.06
C LEU A 14 -6.31 -4.70 -0.75
N ASN A 15 -5.17 -5.38 -0.78
CA ASN A 15 -4.57 -5.93 0.43
C ASN A 15 -4.12 -4.81 1.37
N ILE A 16 -3.51 -3.75 0.84
CA ILE A 16 -3.13 -2.59 1.65
C ILE A 16 -4.38 -1.97 2.29
N LEU A 17 -5.42 -1.74 1.51
CA LEU A 17 -6.68 -1.18 1.99
C LEU A 17 -7.28 -2.06 3.10
N HIS A 18 -7.31 -3.36 2.89
CA HIS A 18 -7.86 -4.31 3.85
C HIS A 18 -7.15 -4.23 5.20
N TYR A 19 -5.84 -4.34 5.22
CA TYR A 19 -5.08 -4.31 6.47
C TYR A 19 -5.09 -2.93 7.12
N ARG A 20 -5.10 -1.86 6.32
CA ARG A 20 -5.21 -0.51 6.84
C ARG A 20 -6.55 -0.32 7.58
N LYS A 21 -7.65 -0.72 6.96
CA LYS A 21 -8.98 -0.60 7.57
C LYS A 21 -9.15 -1.50 8.79
N GLU A 22 -8.56 -2.69 8.74
CA GLU A 22 -8.58 -3.60 9.88
C GLU A 22 -7.94 -2.96 11.11
N GLN A 23 -6.91 -2.16 10.92
CA GLN A 23 -6.24 -1.44 12.00
C GLN A 23 -6.81 -0.04 12.25
N ARG A 24 -7.88 0.32 11.55
CA ARG A 24 -8.58 1.60 11.71
C ARG A 24 -7.69 2.81 11.44
N LEU A 25 -6.78 2.68 10.48
CA LEU A 25 -5.92 3.78 10.05
C LEU A 25 -6.51 4.49 8.86
N THR A 26 -6.38 5.82 8.85
CA THR A 26 -6.66 6.61 7.65
C THR A 26 -5.49 6.51 6.69
N GLN A 27 -5.71 6.88 5.42
CA GLN A 27 -4.63 6.96 4.45
C GLN A 27 -3.54 7.93 4.90
N GLU A 28 -3.93 9.04 5.50
CA GLU A 28 -2.98 10.04 6.01
C GLU A 28 -2.14 9.48 7.15
N GLN A 29 -2.77 8.77 8.09
CA GLN A 29 -2.04 8.12 9.19
C GLN A 29 -1.05 7.10 8.67
N LEU A 30 -1.46 6.27 7.71
CA LEU A 30 -0.55 5.30 7.12
C LEU A 30 0.62 5.98 6.43
N ALA A 31 0.34 7.06 5.67
CA ALA A 31 1.39 7.81 5.00
C ALA A 31 2.41 8.38 6.00
N GLU A 32 1.94 8.94 7.11
CA GLU A 32 2.82 9.45 8.18
C GLU A 32 3.70 8.35 8.76
N MET A 33 3.15 7.16 8.95
CA MET A 33 3.90 6.01 9.48
C MET A 33 4.96 5.49 8.51
N CYS A 34 4.78 5.72 7.21
CA CYS A 34 5.76 5.31 6.20
C CYS A 34 6.95 6.26 6.10
N GLY A 35 6.88 7.45 6.73
CA GLY A 35 7.98 8.40 6.79
C GLY A 35 7.82 9.60 5.89
N GLU A 36 8.84 10.47 5.92
CA GLU A 36 8.85 11.68 5.11
C GLU A 36 8.86 11.35 3.62
N GLY A 37 8.19 12.17 2.84
CA GLY A 37 8.13 12.00 1.39
C GLY A 37 7.01 11.09 0.92
N VAL A 38 6.27 10.46 1.82
CA VAL A 38 5.09 9.67 1.48
C VAL A 38 3.85 10.48 1.80
N SER A 39 3.09 10.85 0.78
CA SER A 39 1.86 11.63 0.95
C SER A 39 0.63 10.72 1.00
N ARG A 40 -0.44 11.28 1.57
CA ARG A 40 -1.76 10.63 1.53
C ARG A 40 -2.17 10.30 0.09
N ASN A 41 -1.93 11.21 -0.85
CA ASN A 41 -2.24 10.97 -2.26
C ASN A 41 -1.49 9.77 -2.83
N HIS A 42 -0.24 9.59 -2.43
CA HIS A 42 0.54 8.43 -2.89
C HIS A 42 -0.09 7.13 -2.41
N ILE A 43 -0.47 7.05 -1.12
CA ILE A 43 -1.15 5.88 -0.56
C ILE A 43 -2.47 5.63 -1.30
N GLN A 44 -3.28 6.68 -1.51
CA GLN A 44 -4.55 6.57 -2.21
C GLN A 44 -4.38 5.98 -3.61
N ARG A 45 -3.38 6.47 -4.36
CA ARG A 45 -3.14 6.02 -5.73
C ARG A 45 -2.66 4.57 -5.78
N VAL A 46 -1.86 4.14 -4.83
CA VAL A 46 -1.42 2.74 -4.74
C VAL A 46 -2.61 1.83 -4.38
N GLU A 47 -3.44 2.24 -3.42
CA GLU A 47 -4.63 1.47 -3.06
C GLU A 47 -5.62 1.34 -4.21
N ASN A 48 -5.75 2.37 -5.03
CA ASN A 48 -6.67 2.39 -6.16
C ASN A 48 -6.06 1.84 -7.47
N ALA A 49 -4.80 1.41 -7.42
CA ALA A 49 -4.05 0.94 -8.58
C ALA A 49 -3.97 1.97 -9.72
N THR A 50 -3.95 3.26 -9.38
CA THR A 50 -3.69 4.32 -10.36
C THR A 50 -2.21 4.65 -10.47
N ALA A 51 -1.40 4.10 -9.56
CA ALA A 51 0.05 4.17 -9.63
C ALA A 51 0.63 2.94 -8.94
N GLY A 52 1.77 2.47 -9.43
CA GLY A 52 2.58 1.51 -8.69
C GLY A 52 3.47 2.24 -7.69
N CYS A 53 4.32 1.49 -7.00
CA CYS A 53 5.30 2.08 -6.10
C CYS A 53 6.53 1.17 -6.03
N SER A 54 7.56 1.67 -5.34
CA SER A 54 8.78 0.88 -5.13
C SER A 54 8.52 -0.24 -4.12
N VAL A 55 9.38 -1.26 -4.19
CA VAL A 55 9.38 -2.32 -3.16
C VAL A 55 9.69 -1.73 -1.80
N ASP A 56 10.57 -0.73 -1.73
CA ASP A 56 10.89 -0.06 -0.47
C ASP A 56 9.63 0.52 0.19
N LEU A 57 8.76 1.16 -0.60
CA LEU A 57 7.51 1.68 -0.04
C LEU A 57 6.58 0.55 0.42
N LEU A 58 6.51 -0.54 -0.33
CA LEU A 58 5.71 -1.70 0.10
C LEU A 58 6.22 -2.28 1.42
N ILE A 59 7.54 -2.32 1.61
CA ILE A 59 8.14 -2.75 2.87
C ILE A 59 7.75 -1.79 4.01
N ASP A 60 7.83 -0.48 3.76
CA ASP A 60 7.44 0.52 4.75
C ASP A 60 5.96 0.38 5.12
N ILE A 61 5.10 0.16 4.14
CA ILE A 61 3.67 -0.05 4.37
C ILE A 61 3.44 -1.31 5.23
N ALA A 62 4.09 -2.41 4.89
CA ALA A 62 3.95 -3.66 5.64
C ALA A 62 4.40 -3.48 7.09
N LYS A 63 5.52 -2.80 7.31
CA LYS A 63 6.01 -2.49 8.66
C LYS A 63 5.04 -1.60 9.42
N ALA A 64 4.51 -0.57 8.77
CA ALA A 64 3.53 0.32 9.38
C ALA A 64 2.26 -0.43 9.78
N LEU A 65 1.83 -1.38 8.96
CA LEU A 65 0.66 -2.23 9.22
C LEU A 65 0.97 -3.40 10.16
N ASN A 66 2.23 -3.57 10.53
CA ASN A 66 2.68 -4.66 11.40
C ASN A 66 2.32 -6.04 10.84
N ILE A 67 2.51 -6.22 9.55
CA ILE A 67 2.30 -7.48 8.85
C ILE A 67 3.56 -7.86 8.07
N PRO A 68 3.79 -9.16 7.80
CA PRO A 68 4.86 -9.55 6.90
C PRO A 68 4.57 -9.05 5.49
N LEU A 69 5.62 -8.70 4.75
CA LEU A 69 5.49 -8.20 3.38
C LEU A 69 4.69 -9.15 2.49
N CYS A 70 4.86 -10.46 2.66
CA CYS A 70 4.17 -11.46 1.84
C CYS A 70 2.65 -11.33 1.91
N LYS A 71 2.09 -10.78 2.98
CA LYS A 71 0.65 -10.57 3.10
C LYS A 71 0.11 -9.59 2.06
N LEU A 72 0.94 -8.69 1.55
CA LEU A 72 0.52 -7.77 0.50
C LEU A 72 0.41 -8.46 -0.86
N PHE A 73 1.01 -9.63 -1.01
CA PHE A 73 1.06 -10.38 -2.26
C PHE A 73 0.19 -11.65 -2.24
N GLU A 74 -0.64 -11.83 -1.24
CA GLU A 74 -1.55 -12.97 -1.15
C GLU A 74 -2.80 -12.70 -1.96
N PHE A 75 -2.89 -13.35 -3.12
CA PHE A 75 -4.08 -13.27 -3.98
C PHE A 75 -4.19 -14.45 -4.95
#